data_5ce8a7cbd8ae771a6ba4b8be161e1281
#
_entry.id   5ce8a7cbd8ae771a6ba4b8be161e1281
#
_cell.length_a   1.000
_cell.length_b   1.000
_cell.length_c   1.000
_cell.angle_alpha   90.00
_cell.angle_beta   90.00
_cell.angle_gamma   90.00
#
_symmetry.space_group_name_H-M   'P 1'
#
loop_
_entity.id
_entity.type
_entity.pdbx_description
1 polymer ?
#
loop_
_entity_poly.entity_id
_entity_poly.type
_entity_poly.pdbx_seq_one_letter_code
_entity_poly.pdbx_strand_id
1 'polypeptide(L)'
;MSRTRVERNISFDDEKKKYYVNLDFGRDARGHQIKKTRTFARLTDARKALRLHEVQRDFGALTQPNDTTVAQWLNYWMDAIVRPNRAATTVHGYSQMIVNHIIPQLGDIPLQSLSPQRIQQYYAYLCNDCGLSPNTARKHHDLLRNALRIAVMQDVLARNPTDRVEPPKFKRPEPHYYDVESLLRLLDAVKGTRLEPVVYLAGYLGLRREEMCGLRWKDVDFQGKTLCIHRARTMAGSQVIEKDTKNRSSTRLLHIPDEVVRVLRAERRQQRENRLFYGADYHDTGYVLTWPEGEPYLPNYLTEVFSKFIRKNRLPKLTLHGLRH
;
A
#
# COMPACT_ATOMS: atom_id res chain seq x y z
N MET A 1 15.37 -53.67 4.52
CA MET A 1 14.07 -53.38 3.90
C MET A 1 14.27 -53.38 2.38
N SER A 2 13.78 -54.42 1.73
CA SER A 2 13.98 -54.59 0.27
C SER A 2 12.81 -54.02 -0.47
N ARG A 3 13.03 -52.90 -1.16
CA ARG A 3 12.09 -52.37 -2.13
C ARG A 3 12.40 -52.93 -3.49
N THR A 4 11.44 -53.56 -4.13
CA THR A 4 11.60 -54.12 -5.47
C THR A 4 11.38 -53.04 -6.51
N ARG A 5 12.29 -52.89 -7.47
CA ARG A 5 12.11 -51.95 -8.57
C ARG A 5 11.02 -52.47 -9.53
N VAL A 6 9.98 -51.62 -9.73
CA VAL A 6 8.88 -51.91 -10.68
C VAL A 6 9.15 -51.33 -12.05
N GLU A 7 9.57 -50.06 -12.09
CA GLU A 7 9.88 -49.30 -13.29
C GLU A 7 11.01 -48.30 -13.01
N ARG A 8 11.46 -47.57 -14.03
CA ARG A 8 12.40 -46.47 -13.86
C ARG A 8 11.78 -45.44 -12.90
N ASN A 9 12.46 -45.13 -11.80
CA ASN A 9 12.06 -44.22 -10.72
C ASN A 9 10.82 -44.66 -9.93
N ILE A 10 10.31 -45.89 -10.08
CA ILE A 10 9.21 -46.43 -9.27
C ILE A 10 9.67 -47.74 -8.61
N SER A 11 9.50 -47.84 -7.31
CA SER A 11 9.73 -49.05 -6.52
C SER A 11 8.51 -49.40 -5.66
N PHE A 12 8.35 -50.69 -5.37
CA PHE A 12 7.26 -51.21 -4.52
C PHE A 12 7.83 -51.77 -3.22
N ASP A 13 7.15 -51.50 -2.15
CA ASP A 13 7.47 -52.00 -0.81
C ASP A 13 6.43 -53.06 -0.45
N ASP A 14 6.85 -54.30 -0.39
CA ASP A 14 5.97 -55.45 -0.15
C ASP A 14 5.40 -55.49 1.28
N GLU A 15 6.11 -54.98 2.26
CA GLU A 15 5.64 -54.92 3.65
C GLU A 15 4.55 -53.86 3.81
N LYS A 16 4.79 -52.65 3.25
CA LYS A 16 3.89 -51.49 3.35
C LYS A 16 2.82 -51.48 2.28
N LYS A 17 2.89 -52.34 1.26
CA LYS A 17 1.97 -52.41 0.12
C LYS A 17 1.82 -51.03 -0.57
N LYS A 18 2.96 -50.32 -0.78
CA LYS A 18 2.97 -48.97 -1.35
C LYS A 18 4.03 -48.83 -2.44
N TYR A 19 3.69 -47.96 -3.41
CA TYR A 19 4.62 -47.55 -4.50
C TYR A 19 5.33 -46.27 -4.11
N TYR A 20 6.63 -46.22 -4.35
CA TYR A 20 7.50 -45.09 -4.12
C TYR A 20 8.01 -44.56 -5.44
N VAL A 21 7.79 -43.28 -5.71
CA VAL A 21 8.24 -42.59 -6.93
C VAL A 21 9.33 -41.61 -6.56
N ASN A 22 10.50 -41.76 -7.14
CA ASN A 22 11.61 -40.80 -6.99
C ASN A 22 11.53 -39.76 -8.08
N LEU A 23 11.28 -38.51 -7.68
CA LEU A 23 11.18 -37.35 -8.55
C LEU A 23 12.49 -36.53 -8.44
N ASP A 24 13.11 -36.28 -9.59
CA ASP A 24 14.36 -35.52 -9.68
C ASP A 24 14.06 -34.07 -10.07
N PHE A 25 14.43 -33.14 -9.20
CA PHE A 25 14.20 -31.69 -9.36
C PHE A 25 15.48 -30.95 -9.82
N GLY A 26 16.47 -31.67 -10.33
CA GLY A 26 17.75 -31.09 -10.76
C GLY A 26 18.75 -30.95 -9.62
N ARG A 27 19.60 -29.93 -9.72
CA ARG A 27 20.65 -29.65 -8.73
C ARG A 27 20.43 -28.31 -8.06
N ASP A 28 20.83 -28.21 -6.80
CA ASP A 28 20.87 -26.94 -6.07
C ASP A 28 22.05 -26.05 -6.52
N ALA A 29 22.13 -24.84 -5.98
CA ALA A 29 23.22 -23.89 -6.26
C ALA A 29 24.61 -24.41 -5.87
N ARG A 30 24.69 -25.47 -5.05
CA ARG A 30 25.92 -26.13 -4.61
C ARG A 30 26.22 -27.39 -5.43
N GLY A 31 25.41 -27.71 -6.45
CA GLY A 31 25.58 -28.87 -7.32
C GLY A 31 25.00 -30.19 -6.77
N HIS A 32 24.36 -30.19 -5.59
CA HIS A 32 23.74 -31.40 -5.02
C HIS A 32 22.43 -31.71 -5.71
N GLN A 33 22.18 -32.99 -6.01
CA GLN A 33 20.95 -33.45 -6.66
C GLN A 33 19.77 -33.39 -5.69
N ILE A 34 18.70 -32.70 -6.09
CA ILE A 34 17.47 -32.59 -5.32
C ILE A 34 16.52 -33.70 -5.77
N LYS A 35 16.27 -34.69 -4.89
CA LYS A 35 15.32 -35.76 -5.11
C LYS A 35 14.26 -35.75 -4.03
N LYS A 36 12.97 -35.89 -4.41
CA LYS A 36 11.88 -36.16 -3.47
C LYS A 36 11.18 -37.46 -3.80
N THR A 37 10.93 -38.27 -2.79
CA THR A 37 10.16 -39.51 -2.93
C THR A 37 8.73 -39.25 -2.55
N ARG A 38 7.75 -39.63 -3.44
CA ARG A 38 6.33 -39.63 -3.13
C ARG A 38 5.81 -41.05 -3.04
N THR A 39 4.82 -41.27 -2.19
CA THR A 39 4.23 -42.61 -1.91
C THR A 39 2.80 -42.67 -2.40
N PHE A 40 2.45 -43.77 -3.07
CA PHE A 40 1.14 -44.00 -3.65
C PHE A 40 0.63 -45.44 -3.29
N ALA A 41 -0.68 -45.59 -3.17
CA ALA A 41 -1.30 -46.87 -2.93
C ALA A 41 -1.45 -47.70 -4.22
N ARG A 42 -1.53 -47.06 -5.39
CA ARG A 42 -1.73 -47.70 -6.70
C ARG A 42 -0.61 -47.35 -7.67
N LEU A 43 -0.23 -48.34 -8.48
CA LEU A 43 0.78 -48.17 -9.54
C LEU A 43 0.35 -47.11 -10.58
N THR A 44 -0.93 -47.07 -10.95
CA THR A 44 -1.50 -46.10 -11.87
C THR A 44 -1.29 -44.64 -11.41
N ASP A 45 -1.45 -44.36 -10.11
CA ASP A 45 -1.25 -43.04 -9.56
C ASP A 45 0.25 -42.66 -9.51
N ALA A 46 1.10 -43.65 -9.21
CA ALA A 46 2.54 -43.53 -9.23
C ALA A 46 3.06 -43.17 -10.66
N ARG A 47 2.57 -43.87 -11.68
CA ARG A 47 2.89 -43.61 -13.10
C ARG A 47 2.41 -42.22 -13.55
N LYS A 48 1.19 -41.85 -13.16
CA LYS A 48 0.63 -40.54 -13.47
C LYS A 48 1.45 -39.40 -12.85
N ALA A 49 1.89 -39.57 -11.61
CA ALA A 49 2.74 -38.59 -10.92
C ALA A 49 4.11 -38.46 -11.60
N LEU A 50 4.75 -39.59 -11.99
CA LEU A 50 6.03 -39.58 -12.69
C LEU A 50 5.92 -38.90 -14.06
N ARG A 51 4.91 -39.26 -14.85
CA ARG A 51 4.67 -38.65 -16.16
C ARG A 51 4.42 -37.15 -16.09
N LEU A 52 3.62 -36.71 -15.11
CA LEU A 52 3.36 -35.28 -14.88
C LEU A 52 4.66 -34.51 -14.54
N HIS A 53 5.51 -35.12 -13.72
CA HIS A 53 6.80 -34.56 -13.34
C HIS A 53 7.74 -34.45 -14.57
N GLU A 54 7.81 -35.48 -15.40
CA GLU A 54 8.64 -35.47 -16.62
C GLU A 54 8.16 -34.39 -17.59
N VAL A 55 6.85 -34.29 -17.81
CA VAL A 55 6.27 -33.21 -18.65
C VAL A 55 6.60 -31.83 -18.10
N GLN A 56 6.46 -31.62 -16.80
CA GLN A 56 6.80 -30.33 -16.18
C GLN A 56 8.29 -29.99 -16.32
N ARG A 57 9.15 -31.00 -16.20
CA ARG A 57 10.59 -30.83 -16.40
C ARG A 57 10.93 -30.44 -17.86
N ASP A 58 10.34 -31.14 -18.82
CA ASP A 58 10.62 -30.93 -20.24
C ASP A 58 10.11 -29.58 -20.76
N PHE A 59 9.05 -29.03 -20.11
CA PHE A 59 8.56 -27.67 -20.37
C PHE A 59 9.25 -26.57 -19.52
N GLY A 60 10.29 -26.92 -18.74
CA GLY A 60 10.97 -25.96 -17.86
C GLY A 60 10.09 -25.40 -16.72
N ALA A 61 8.95 -26.04 -16.46
CA ALA A 61 7.97 -25.61 -15.43
C ALA A 61 8.19 -26.30 -14.07
N LEU A 62 9.34 -26.97 -13.90
CA LEU A 62 9.64 -27.72 -12.69
C LEU A 62 10.16 -26.78 -11.61
N THR A 63 9.33 -26.52 -10.61
CA THR A 63 9.71 -25.72 -9.44
C THR A 63 10.38 -26.62 -8.42
N GLN A 64 11.55 -26.24 -7.92
CA GLN A 64 12.21 -26.98 -6.84
C GLN A 64 11.34 -26.96 -5.59
N PRO A 65 11.19 -28.11 -4.89
CA PRO A 65 10.47 -28.16 -3.64
C PRO A 65 11.11 -27.22 -2.61
N ASN A 66 10.28 -26.33 -2.09
CA ASN A 66 10.71 -25.31 -1.14
C ASN A 66 9.72 -25.29 0.03
N ASP A 67 10.25 -25.29 1.25
CA ASP A 67 9.43 -25.24 2.47
C ASP A 67 9.20 -23.79 2.97
N THR A 68 9.57 -22.79 2.14
CA THR A 68 9.33 -21.37 2.42
C THR A 68 7.84 -21.12 2.64
N THR A 69 7.50 -20.50 3.76
CA THR A 69 6.10 -20.11 4.05
C THR A 69 5.71 -18.82 3.35
N VAL A 70 4.40 -18.54 3.31
CA VAL A 70 3.88 -17.27 2.78
C VAL A 70 4.47 -16.07 3.56
N ALA A 71 4.59 -16.18 4.90
CA ALA A 71 5.20 -15.13 5.72
C ALA A 71 6.66 -14.87 5.36
N GLN A 72 7.45 -15.92 5.21
CA GLN A 72 8.87 -15.80 4.83
C GLN A 72 9.02 -15.20 3.44
N TRP A 73 8.19 -15.62 2.48
CA TRP A 73 8.18 -15.05 1.14
C TRP A 73 7.82 -13.56 1.13
N LEU A 74 6.77 -13.17 1.85
CA LEU A 74 6.33 -11.77 1.90
C LEU A 74 7.37 -10.87 2.58
N ASN A 75 8.07 -11.35 3.62
CA ASN A 75 9.16 -10.62 4.24
C ASN A 75 10.32 -10.42 3.26
N TYR A 76 10.76 -11.49 2.58
CA TYR A 76 11.77 -11.39 1.53
C TYR A 76 11.35 -10.40 0.42
N TRP A 77 10.11 -10.50 -0.07
CA TRP A 77 9.58 -9.61 -1.10
C TRP A 77 9.54 -8.15 -0.63
N MET A 78 9.16 -7.92 0.63
CA MET A 78 9.20 -6.57 1.22
C MET A 78 10.61 -6.02 1.29
N ASP A 79 11.58 -6.80 1.75
CA ASP A 79 12.94 -6.32 2.00
C ASP A 79 13.76 -6.18 0.70
N ALA A 80 13.72 -7.19 -0.16
CA ALA A 80 14.54 -7.23 -1.36
C ALA A 80 13.93 -6.45 -2.54
N ILE A 81 12.60 -6.29 -2.61
CA ILE A 81 11.93 -5.77 -3.80
C ILE A 81 11.15 -4.48 -3.50
N VAL A 82 10.32 -4.45 -2.43
CA VAL A 82 9.44 -3.32 -2.17
C VAL A 82 10.21 -2.14 -1.58
N ARG A 83 10.96 -2.35 -0.50
CA ARG A 83 11.69 -1.28 0.21
C ARG A 83 12.67 -0.51 -0.70
N PRO A 84 13.48 -1.16 -1.55
CA PRO A 84 14.41 -0.44 -2.43
C PRO A 84 13.71 0.36 -3.54
N ASN A 85 12.51 -0.07 -3.98
CA ASN A 85 11.89 0.42 -5.21
C ASN A 85 10.59 1.22 -5.01
N ARG A 86 10.05 1.29 -3.78
CA ARG A 86 8.77 1.93 -3.51
C ARG A 86 8.89 3.08 -2.52
N ALA A 87 7.95 4.01 -2.60
CA ALA A 87 7.85 5.10 -1.65
C ALA A 87 7.57 4.58 -0.24
N ALA A 88 8.12 5.23 0.79
CA ALA A 88 7.96 4.84 2.19
C ALA A 88 6.49 4.73 2.63
N THR A 89 5.59 5.56 2.09
CA THR A 89 4.14 5.44 2.32
C THR A 89 3.55 4.13 1.78
N THR A 90 4.03 3.67 0.62
CA THR A 90 3.62 2.38 0.05
C THR A 90 4.19 1.22 0.86
N VAL A 91 5.47 1.32 1.25
CA VAL A 91 6.13 0.33 2.12
C VAL A 91 5.36 0.19 3.43
N HIS A 92 5.02 1.31 4.07
CA HIS A 92 4.23 1.30 5.31
C HIS A 92 2.85 0.66 5.10
N GLY A 93 2.12 1.06 4.06
CA GLY A 93 0.80 0.50 3.77
C GLY A 93 0.83 -1.01 3.51
N TYR A 94 1.83 -1.50 2.78
CA TYR A 94 2.02 -2.93 2.53
C TYR A 94 2.38 -3.67 3.82
N SER A 95 3.30 -3.13 4.63
CA SER A 95 3.65 -3.72 5.93
C SER A 95 2.42 -3.88 6.83
N GLN A 96 1.56 -2.87 6.91
CA GLN A 96 0.32 -2.94 7.71
C GLN A 96 -0.63 -4.05 7.21
N MET A 97 -0.83 -4.15 5.89
CA MET A 97 -1.67 -5.22 5.32
C MET A 97 -1.09 -6.62 5.58
N ILE A 98 0.23 -6.77 5.45
CA ILE A 98 0.93 -8.04 5.65
C ILE A 98 0.87 -8.46 7.11
N VAL A 99 1.28 -7.59 8.03
CA VAL A 99 1.40 -7.93 9.46
C VAL A 99 0.03 -8.11 10.12
N ASN A 100 -0.92 -7.22 9.82
CA ASN A 100 -2.19 -7.22 10.54
C ASN A 100 -3.21 -8.21 9.97
N HIS A 101 -3.10 -8.59 8.70
CA HIS A 101 -4.14 -9.38 8.05
C HIS A 101 -3.63 -10.62 7.30
N ILE A 102 -2.55 -10.50 6.50
CA ILE A 102 -2.12 -11.62 5.65
C ILE A 102 -1.41 -12.69 6.46
N ILE A 103 -0.40 -12.31 7.24
CA ILE A 103 0.39 -13.26 8.05
C ILE A 103 -0.50 -14.03 9.04
N PRO A 104 -1.43 -13.41 9.79
CA PRO A 104 -2.27 -14.14 10.73
C PRO A 104 -3.15 -15.23 10.09
N GLN A 105 -3.49 -15.09 8.81
CA GLN A 105 -4.42 -16.01 8.13
C GLN A 105 -3.73 -16.98 7.15
N LEU A 106 -2.66 -16.54 6.52
CA LEU A 106 -2.00 -17.28 5.44
C LEU A 106 -0.52 -17.55 5.72
N GLY A 107 0.07 -16.90 6.74
CA GLY A 107 1.52 -16.82 6.94
C GLY A 107 2.22 -18.18 7.08
N ASP A 108 1.63 -19.10 7.81
CA ASP A 108 2.23 -20.41 8.10
C ASP A 108 2.06 -21.44 6.97
N ILE A 109 1.27 -21.10 5.95
CA ILE A 109 1.05 -21.99 4.81
C ILE A 109 2.34 -22.05 3.97
N PRO A 110 2.86 -23.27 3.65
CA PRO A 110 3.94 -23.37 2.66
C PRO A 110 3.53 -22.72 1.36
N LEU A 111 4.36 -21.85 0.81
CA LEU A 111 4.04 -21.01 -0.35
C LEU A 111 3.54 -21.84 -1.55
N GLN A 112 4.18 -22.99 -1.81
CA GLN A 112 3.81 -23.92 -2.88
C GLN A 112 2.49 -24.67 -2.62
N SER A 113 1.97 -24.61 -1.39
CA SER A 113 0.69 -25.20 -0.98
C SER A 113 -0.44 -24.19 -0.90
N LEU A 114 -0.16 -22.90 -1.14
CA LEU A 114 -1.16 -21.84 -1.11
C LEU A 114 -2.17 -22.02 -2.26
N SER A 115 -3.39 -22.44 -1.93
CA SER A 115 -4.42 -22.71 -2.93
C SER A 115 -5.30 -21.48 -3.22
N PRO A 116 -5.91 -21.38 -4.43
CA PRO A 116 -6.88 -20.34 -4.76
C PRO A 116 -8.06 -20.31 -3.75
N GLN A 117 -8.50 -21.48 -3.28
CA GLN A 117 -9.60 -21.60 -2.32
C GLN A 117 -9.27 -20.92 -0.99
N ARG A 118 -8.05 -21.08 -0.47
CA ARG A 118 -7.59 -20.41 0.76
C ARG A 118 -7.53 -18.88 0.60
N ILE A 119 -7.08 -18.41 -0.56
CA ILE A 119 -7.08 -16.99 -0.87
C ILE A 119 -8.50 -16.44 -0.96
N GLN A 120 -9.43 -17.19 -1.57
CA GLN A 120 -10.85 -16.78 -1.64
C GLN A 120 -11.49 -16.69 -0.25
N GLN A 121 -11.21 -17.65 0.63
CA GLN A 121 -11.64 -17.62 2.04
C GLN A 121 -11.07 -16.42 2.78
N TYR A 122 -9.81 -16.09 2.53
CA TYR A 122 -9.17 -14.91 3.11
C TYR A 122 -9.88 -13.60 2.71
N TYR A 123 -10.32 -13.44 1.45
CA TYR A 123 -11.08 -12.25 1.05
C TYR A 123 -12.47 -12.18 1.72
N ALA A 124 -13.13 -13.32 1.91
CA ALA A 124 -14.37 -13.39 2.67
C ALA A 124 -14.15 -12.96 4.14
N TYR A 125 -13.10 -13.47 4.77
CA TYR A 125 -12.70 -13.07 6.13
C TYR A 125 -12.45 -11.56 6.24
N LEU A 126 -11.73 -10.93 5.30
CA LEU A 126 -11.49 -9.48 5.33
C LEU A 126 -12.79 -8.68 5.33
N CYS A 127 -13.78 -9.09 4.54
CA CYS A 127 -15.05 -8.37 4.42
C CYS A 127 -16.02 -8.68 5.57
N ASN A 128 -16.14 -9.95 5.96
CA ASN A 128 -17.17 -10.40 6.90
C ASN A 128 -16.73 -10.26 8.36
N ASP A 129 -15.50 -10.69 8.67
CA ASP A 129 -14.99 -10.74 10.05
C ASP A 129 -14.25 -9.48 10.43
N CYS A 130 -13.43 -8.92 9.50
CA CYS A 130 -12.70 -7.67 9.75
C CYS A 130 -13.51 -6.42 9.40
N GLY A 131 -14.68 -6.53 8.76
CA GLY A 131 -15.51 -5.40 8.34
C GLY A 131 -14.85 -4.46 7.33
N LEU A 132 -13.84 -4.93 6.59
CA LEU A 132 -13.15 -4.10 5.61
C LEU A 132 -14.01 -3.92 4.35
N SER A 133 -13.92 -2.71 3.76
CA SER A 133 -14.62 -2.46 2.51
C SER A 133 -14.09 -3.36 1.38
N PRO A 134 -14.92 -3.71 0.38
CA PRO A 134 -14.46 -4.47 -0.79
C PRO A 134 -13.29 -3.82 -1.51
N ASN A 135 -13.23 -2.48 -1.53
CA ASN A 135 -12.09 -1.73 -2.10
C ASN A 135 -10.80 -1.94 -1.31
N THR A 136 -10.89 -2.07 0.02
CA THR A 136 -9.73 -2.39 0.87
C THR A 136 -9.29 -3.83 0.64
N ALA A 137 -10.23 -4.79 0.64
CA ALA A 137 -9.93 -6.18 0.34
C ALA A 137 -9.32 -6.36 -1.07
N ARG A 138 -9.73 -5.53 -2.06
CA ARG A 138 -9.11 -5.50 -3.37
C ARG A 138 -7.62 -5.09 -3.33
N LYS A 139 -7.24 -4.15 -2.47
CA LYS A 139 -5.82 -3.79 -2.28
C LYS A 139 -4.99 -4.97 -1.75
N HIS A 140 -5.57 -5.81 -0.89
CA HIS A 140 -4.92 -7.05 -0.43
C HIS A 140 -4.73 -8.04 -1.59
N HIS A 141 -5.74 -8.18 -2.48
CA HIS A 141 -5.60 -8.98 -3.69
C HIS A 141 -4.46 -8.47 -4.56
N ASP A 142 -4.41 -7.17 -4.84
CA ASP A 142 -3.39 -6.57 -5.70
C ASP A 142 -1.98 -6.73 -5.11
N LEU A 143 -1.83 -6.63 -3.78
CA LEU A 143 -0.57 -6.90 -3.08
C LEU A 143 -0.14 -8.35 -3.23
N LEU A 144 -1.03 -9.30 -2.88
CA LEU A 144 -0.75 -10.74 -2.99
C LEU A 144 -0.42 -11.13 -4.42
N ARG A 145 -1.19 -10.63 -5.39
CA ARG A 145 -0.98 -10.91 -6.81
C ARG A 145 0.41 -10.45 -7.26
N ASN A 146 0.83 -9.25 -6.84
CA ASN A 146 2.15 -8.72 -7.19
C ASN A 146 3.28 -9.53 -6.52
N ALA A 147 3.16 -9.83 -5.23
CA ALA A 147 4.17 -10.60 -4.51
C ALA A 147 4.33 -12.03 -5.08
N LEU A 148 3.20 -12.70 -5.37
CA LEU A 148 3.21 -14.06 -5.92
C LEU A 148 3.60 -14.11 -7.41
N ARG A 149 3.34 -13.03 -8.18
CA ARG A 149 3.88 -12.88 -9.54
C ARG A 149 5.42 -12.89 -9.54
N ILE A 150 6.03 -12.20 -8.58
CA ILE A 150 7.49 -12.22 -8.43
C ILE A 150 7.99 -13.62 -8.03
N ALA A 151 7.24 -14.36 -7.20
CA ALA A 151 7.57 -15.74 -6.86
C ALA A 151 7.58 -16.65 -8.11
N VAL A 152 6.66 -16.43 -9.04
CA VAL A 152 6.66 -17.13 -10.33
C VAL A 152 7.85 -16.71 -11.19
N MET A 153 8.18 -15.43 -11.26
CA MET A 153 9.32 -14.93 -12.03
C MET A 153 10.67 -15.42 -11.50
N GLN A 154 10.74 -15.77 -10.22
CA GLN A 154 11.95 -16.32 -9.56
C GLN A 154 11.90 -17.84 -9.40
N ASP A 155 11.02 -18.52 -10.14
CA ASP A 155 10.86 -19.98 -10.15
C ASP A 155 10.57 -20.62 -8.77
N VAL A 156 10.11 -19.81 -7.81
CA VAL A 156 9.66 -20.29 -6.47
C VAL A 156 8.27 -20.90 -6.55
N LEU A 157 7.43 -20.40 -7.46
CA LEU A 157 6.09 -20.92 -7.76
C LEU A 157 5.97 -21.24 -9.24
N ALA A 158 5.34 -22.38 -9.56
CA ALA A 158 5.04 -22.74 -10.96
C ALA A 158 3.94 -21.85 -11.60
N ARG A 159 3.03 -21.33 -10.78
CA ARG A 159 1.90 -20.47 -11.20
C ARG A 159 1.42 -19.61 -10.06
N ASN A 160 0.82 -18.47 -10.40
CA ASN A 160 0.24 -17.58 -9.40
C ASN A 160 -1.19 -18.05 -9.02
N PRO A 161 -1.43 -18.46 -7.75
CA PRO A 161 -2.75 -18.90 -7.34
C PRO A 161 -3.80 -17.79 -7.35
N THR A 162 -3.40 -16.52 -7.28
CA THR A 162 -4.33 -15.37 -7.35
C THR A 162 -4.98 -15.18 -8.72
N ASP A 163 -4.43 -15.77 -9.79
CA ASP A 163 -5.03 -15.68 -11.12
C ASP A 163 -6.28 -16.58 -11.29
N ARG A 164 -6.57 -17.40 -10.26
CA ARG A 164 -7.71 -18.34 -10.23
C ARG A 164 -8.70 -18.04 -9.12
N VAL A 165 -8.71 -16.84 -8.59
CA VAL A 165 -9.67 -16.37 -7.59
C VAL A 165 -10.50 -15.23 -8.17
N GLU A 166 -11.72 -15.09 -7.68
CA GLU A 166 -12.53 -13.92 -7.98
C GLU A 166 -12.11 -12.77 -7.04
N PRO A 167 -11.51 -11.68 -7.56
CA PRO A 167 -11.10 -10.58 -6.72
C PRO A 167 -12.31 -9.81 -6.19
N PRO A 168 -12.22 -9.21 -4.97
CA PRO A 168 -13.29 -8.37 -4.44
C PRO A 168 -13.71 -7.28 -5.42
N LYS A 169 -15.02 -7.09 -5.59
CA LYS A 169 -15.56 -6.11 -6.56
C LYS A 169 -15.20 -4.69 -6.15
N PHE A 170 -14.52 -3.98 -7.03
CA PHE A 170 -14.24 -2.57 -6.84
C PHE A 170 -15.52 -1.75 -7.04
N LYS A 171 -15.89 -0.97 -6.00
CA LYS A 171 -16.96 0.03 -6.11
C LYS A 171 -16.31 1.41 -6.20
N ARG A 172 -16.52 2.09 -7.32
CA ARG A 172 -16.03 3.47 -7.45
C ARG A 172 -16.77 4.33 -6.43
N PRO A 173 -16.06 5.01 -5.51
CA PRO A 173 -16.71 5.94 -4.60
C PRO A 173 -17.35 7.07 -5.38
N GLU A 174 -18.58 7.44 -5.02
CA GLU A 174 -19.20 8.65 -5.56
C GLU A 174 -18.47 9.86 -4.97
N PRO A 175 -18.02 10.79 -5.80
CA PRO A 175 -17.37 12.00 -5.31
C PRO A 175 -18.44 12.90 -4.65
N HIS A 176 -18.19 13.27 -3.40
CA HIS A 176 -19.00 14.29 -2.73
C HIS A 176 -18.31 15.64 -2.90
N TYR A 177 -19.03 16.58 -3.44
CA TYR A 177 -18.63 17.99 -3.59
C TYR A 177 -19.73 18.90 -3.07
N TYR A 178 -19.36 20.12 -2.71
CA TYR A 178 -20.32 21.13 -2.27
C TYR A 178 -20.92 21.86 -3.45
N ASP A 179 -22.20 22.20 -3.35
CA ASP A 179 -22.82 23.24 -4.14
C ASP A 179 -22.33 24.63 -3.67
N VAL A 180 -22.69 25.65 -4.42
CA VAL A 180 -22.25 27.03 -4.15
C VAL A 180 -22.68 27.50 -2.75
N GLU A 181 -23.90 27.18 -2.35
CA GLU A 181 -24.43 27.57 -1.02
C GLU A 181 -23.64 26.93 0.13
N SER A 182 -23.44 25.62 0.05
CA SER A 182 -22.65 24.89 1.06
C SER A 182 -21.19 25.37 1.12
N LEU A 183 -20.61 25.70 -0.05
CA LEU A 183 -19.25 26.27 -0.11
C LEU A 183 -19.19 27.64 0.55
N LEU A 184 -20.13 28.54 0.25
CA LEU A 184 -20.19 29.88 0.86
C LEU A 184 -20.37 29.78 2.39
N ARG A 185 -21.23 28.87 2.86
CA ARG A 185 -21.39 28.61 4.31
C ARG A 185 -20.09 28.10 4.96
N LEU A 186 -19.35 27.23 4.27
CA LEU A 186 -18.03 26.78 4.76
C LEU A 186 -17.04 27.94 4.81
N LEU A 187 -16.93 28.75 3.75
CA LEU A 187 -16.04 29.89 3.67
C LEU A 187 -16.33 30.92 4.76
N ASP A 188 -17.61 31.15 5.08
CA ASP A 188 -17.99 32.02 6.16
C ASP A 188 -17.64 31.43 7.55
N ALA A 189 -17.93 30.15 7.75
CA ALA A 189 -17.66 29.48 9.02
C ALA A 189 -16.17 29.38 9.36
N VAL A 190 -15.26 29.32 8.37
CA VAL A 190 -13.82 29.21 8.62
C VAL A 190 -13.13 30.54 8.87
N LYS A 191 -13.76 31.69 8.61
CA LYS A 191 -13.16 33.02 8.80
C LYS A 191 -12.57 33.18 10.20
N GLY A 192 -11.33 33.65 10.29
CA GLY A 192 -10.59 33.87 11.52
C GLY A 192 -10.21 32.57 12.26
N THR A 193 -10.46 31.40 11.70
CA THR A 193 -10.01 30.13 12.27
C THR A 193 -8.71 29.65 11.63
N ARG A 194 -7.99 28.73 12.30
CA ARG A 194 -6.78 28.09 11.76
C ARG A 194 -7.03 27.31 10.46
N LEU A 195 -8.28 27.02 10.13
CA LEU A 195 -8.65 26.31 8.90
C LEU A 195 -8.90 27.25 7.72
N GLU A 196 -8.98 28.55 7.93
CA GLU A 196 -9.21 29.52 6.85
C GLU A 196 -8.16 29.36 5.73
N PRO A 197 -6.84 29.42 5.98
CA PRO A 197 -5.85 29.24 4.93
C PRO A 197 -5.90 27.85 4.28
N VAL A 198 -6.21 26.80 5.05
CA VAL A 198 -6.34 25.41 4.54
C VAL A 198 -7.49 25.29 3.55
N VAL A 199 -8.67 25.84 3.89
CA VAL A 199 -9.87 25.78 3.04
C VAL A 199 -9.69 26.62 1.78
N TYR A 200 -9.07 27.80 1.88
CA TYR A 200 -8.79 28.64 0.72
C TYR A 200 -7.76 28.00 -0.23
N LEU A 201 -6.69 27.42 0.29
CA LEU A 201 -5.69 26.70 -0.54
C LEU A 201 -6.29 25.46 -1.22
N ALA A 202 -7.16 24.72 -0.53
CA ALA A 202 -7.81 23.54 -1.09
C ALA A 202 -8.90 23.90 -2.11
N GLY A 203 -9.78 24.85 -1.76
CA GLY A 203 -10.96 25.20 -2.58
C GLY A 203 -10.63 26.04 -3.81
N TYR A 204 -9.81 27.08 -3.66
CA TYR A 204 -9.46 27.98 -4.78
C TYR A 204 -8.33 27.44 -5.67
N LEU A 205 -7.32 26.81 -5.07
CA LEU A 205 -6.12 26.37 -5.80
C LEU A 205 -6.07 24.86 -6.02
N GLY A 206 -7.01 24.12 -5.48
CA GLY A 206 -7.08 22.66 -5.62
C GLY A 206 -5.85 21.92 -5.06
N LEU A 207 -5.17 22.47 -4.02
CA LEU A 207 -3.99 21.84 -3.46
C LEU A 207 -4.33 20.53 -2.73
N ARG A 208 -3.43 19.55 -2.88
CA ARG A 208 -3.52 18.33 -2.07
C ARG A 208 -3.10 18.61 -0.64
N ARG A 209 -3.61 17.83 0.31
CA ARG A 209 -3.25 17.93 1.72
C ARG A 209 -1.72 17.93 1.92
N GLU A 210 -1.04 17.02 1.26
CA GLU A 210 0.41 16.88 1.36
C GLU A 210 1.16 18.09 0.79
N GLU A 211 0.62 18.70 -0.26
CA GLU A 211 1.15 19.94 -0.90
C GLU A 211 0.97 21.14 0.05
N MET A 212 -0.20 21.26 0.68
CA MET A 212 -0.47 22.32 1.66
C MET A 212 0.47 22.21 2.87
N CYS A 213 0.67 20.98 3.40
CA CYS A 213 1.59 20.75 4.51
C CYS A 213 3.07 20.95 4.14
N GLY A 214 3.42 20.87 2.86
CA GLY A 214 4.78 21.10 2.35
C GLY A 214 5.05 22.53 1.91
N LEU A 215 4.03 23.40 1.88
CA LEU A 215 4.14 24.76 1.36
C LEU A 215 4.95 25.65 2.31
N ARG A 216 5.90 26.40 1.76
CA ARG A 216 6.75 27.35 2.50
C ARG A 216 6.55 28.77 2.00
N TRP A 217 6.82 29.75 2.84
CA TRP A 217 6.71 31.17 2.48
C TRP A 217 7.60 31.61 1.30
N LYS A 218 8.74 30.97 1.10
CA LYS A 218 9.60 31.21 -0.06
C LYS A 218 9.00 30.78 -1.40
N ASP A 219 7.96 29.94 -1.35
CA ASP A 219 7.26 29.43 -2.53
C ASP A 219 6.07 30.33 -2.93
N VAL A 220 5.80 31.39 -2.15
CA VAL A 220 4.69 32.34 -2.33
C VAL A 220 5.23 33.69 -2.75
N ASP A 221 4.95 34.11 -3.99
CA ASP A 221 5.21 35.46 -4.47
C ASP A 221 3.94 36.32 -4.38
N PHE A 222 3.94 37.24 -3.43
CA PHE A 222 2.81 38.15 -3.20
C PHE A 222 2.72 39.28 -4.22
N GLN A 223 3.83 39.64 -4.89
CA GLN A 223 3.86 40.69 -5.92
C GLN A 223 3.40 40.16 -7.26
N GLY A 224 3.97 39.04 -7.68
CA GLY A 224 3.54 38.31 -8.88
C GLY A 224 2.23 37.53 -8.71
N LYS A 225 1.66 37.51 -7.52
CA LYS A 225 0.46 36.70 -7.17
C LYS A 225 0.60 35.26 -7.67
N THR A 226 1.73 34.62 -7.35
CA THR A 226 1.99 33.24 -7.77
C THR A 226 2.43 32.37 -6.59
N LEU A 227 2.20 31.07 -6.72
CA LEU A 227 2.55 30.05 -5.75
C LEU A 227 3.15 28.85 -6.49
N CYS A 228 4.36 28.44 -6.09
CA CYS A 228 5.05 27.30 -6.68
C CYS A 228 4.84 26.05 -5.82
N ILE A 229 4.29 24.99 -6.42
CA ILE A 229 4.17 23.68 -5.78
C ILE A 229 5.31 22.80 -6.28
N HIS A 230 6.25 22.46 -5.41
CA HIS A 230 7.36 21.56 -5.72
C HIS A 230 7.69 20.60 -4.59
N ARG A 231 6.95 20.68 -3.48
CA ARG A 231 7.12 19.82 -2.30
C ARG A 231 5.80 19.26 -1.79
N ALA A 232 5.89 18.10 -1.20
CA ALA A 232 4.81 17.47 -0.48
C ALA A 232 5.32 16.91 0.84
N ARG A 233 4.56 17.10 1.93
CA ARG A 233 4.85 16.58 3.26
C ARG A 233 3.77 15.59 3.66
N THR A 234 4.15 14.33 3.87
CA THR A 234 3.23 13.23 4.12
C THR A 234 3.64 12.40 5.33
N MET A 235 2.82 11.44 5.73
CA MET A 235 3.09 10.51 6.83
C MET A 235 3.29 9.09 6.30
N ALA A 236 4.29 8.39 6.84
CA ALA A 236 4.41 6.94 6.76
C ALA A 236 4.48 6.39 8.20
N GLY A 237 3.36 5.90 8.71
CA GLY A 237 3.19 5.65 10.13
C GLY A 237 3.31 6.93 10.95
N SER A 238 4.20 6.94 11.94
CA SER A 238 4.51 8.12 12.76
C SER A 238 5.55 9.05 12.13
N GLN A 239 6.24 8.63 11.07
CA GLN A 239 7.30 9.42 10.45
C GLN A 239 6.75 10.41 9.43
N VAL A 240 7.18 11.65 9.53
CA VAL A 240 6.94 12.68 8.52
C VAL A 240 7.97 12.50 7.40
N ILE A 241 7.49 12.46 6.18
CA ILE A 241 8.31 12.35 4.98
C ILE A 241 8.09 13.57 4.10
N GLU A 242 9.16 14.29 3.84
CA GLU A 242 9.18 15.35 2.85
C GLU A 242 9.65 14.77 1.51
N LYS A 243 8.95 15.11 0.45
CA LYS A 243 9.30 14.71 -0.90
C LYS A 243 9.30 15.94 -1.77
N ASP A 244 10.40 16.17 -2.48
CA ASP A 244 10.31 16.98 -3.66
C ASP A 244 9.42 16.29 -4.68
N THR A 245 8.59 17.05 -5.39
CA THR A 245 7.74 16.50 -6.45
C THR A 245 8.67 15.98 -7.55
N LYS A 246 8.87 14.64 -7.59
CA LYS A 246 9.87 13.95 -8.44
C LYS A 246 9.65 14.11 -9.94
N ASN A 247 8.46 14.51 -10.36
CA ASN A 247 8.13 14.66 -11.77
C ASN A 247 7.99 16.14 -12.11
N ARG A 248 8.61 16.59 -13.22
CA ARG A 248 8.41 17.93 -13.79
C ARG A 248 6.91 18.29 -13.94
N SER A 249 6.04 17.30 -14.15
CA SER A 249 4.58 17.47 -14.21
C SER A 249 3.92 17.77 -12.85
N SER A 250 4.61 17.56 -11.75
CA SER A 250 4.08 17.83 -10.39
C SER A 250 4.55 19.16 -9.83
N THR A 251 5.65 19.72 -10.38
CA THR A 251 6.06 21.10 -10.10
C THR A 251 5.22 22.02 -10.98
N ARG A 252 4.45 22.87 -10.34
CA ARG A 252 3.56 23.80 -11.04
C ARG A 252 3.52 25.15 -10.38
N LEU A 253 3.43 26.20 -11.19
CA LEU A 253 3.16 27.56 -10.78
C LEU A 253 1.66 27.80 -10.88
N LEU A 254 1.05 28.30 -9.82
CA LEU A 254 -0.35 28.66 -9.76
C LEU A 254 -0.51 30.15 -9.57
N HIS A 255 -1.46 30.76 -10.28
CA HIS A 255 -1.90 32.13 -9.98
C HIS A 255 -2.76 32.13 -8.72
N ILE A 256 -2.55 33.11 -7.84
CA ILE A 256 -3.23 33.23 -6.55
C ILE A 256 -4.29 34.35 -6.66
N PRO A 257 -5.61 34.01 -6.53
CA PRO A 257 -6.66 35.01 -6.44
C PRO A 257 -6.49 35.96 -5.24
N ASP A 258 -7.05 37.16 -5.33
CA ASP A 258 -6.88 38.19 -4.29
C ASP A 258 -7.41 37.75 -2.93
N GLU A 259 -8.46 36.95 -2.90
CA GLU A 259 -9.02 36.35 -1.68
C GLU A 259 -7.98 35.46 -0.96
N VAL A 260 -7.27 34.63 -1.73
CA VAL A 260 -6.20 33.76 -1.19
C VAL A 260 -5.00 34.59 -0.75
N VAL A 261 -4.63 35.63 -1.53
CA VAL A 261 -3.54 36.58 -1.15
C VAL A 261 -3.87 37.23 0.19
N ARG A 262 -5.12 37.70 0.37
CA ARG A 262 -5.58 38.31 1.63
C ARG A 262 -5.41 37.35 2.82
N VAL A 263 -5.88 36.12 2.66
CA VAL A 263 -5.80 35.10 3.73
C VAL A 263 -4.35 34.75 4.04
N LEU A 264 -3.50 34.53 3.03
CA LEU A 264 -2.08 34.21 3.25
C LEU A 264 -1.32 35.38 3.89
N ARG A 265 -1.65 36.63 3.55
CA ARG A 265 -1.05 37.80 4.22
C ARG A 265 -1.48 37.89 5.70
N ALA A 266 -2.73 37.57 6.01
CA ALA A 266 -3.23 37.51 7.38
C ALA A 266 -2.50 36.42 8.18
N GLU A 267 -2.37 35.21 7.62
CA GLU A 267 -1.61 34.11 8.22
C GLU A 267 -0.15 34.50 8.49
N ARG A 268 0.52 35.11 7.51
CA ARG A 268 1.93 35.56 7.68
C ARG A 268 2.06 36.63 8.77
N ARG A 269 1.08 37.50 8.93
CA ARG A 269 1.05 38.49 10.00
C ARG A 269 0.89 37.80 11.34
N GLN A 270 -0.07 36.88 11.46
CA GLN A 270 -0.29 36.12 12.68
C GLN A 270 0.97 35.36 13.13
N GLN A 271 1.69 34.74 12.20
CA GLN A 271 2.96 34.07 12.53
C GLN A 271 4.04 35.04 13.02
N ARG A 272 4.09 36.26 12.50
CA ARG A 272 5.01 37.29 13.01
C ARG A 272 4.64 37.73 14.43
N GLU A 273 3.36 37.89 14.73
CA GLU A 273 2.87 38.20 16.07
C GLU A 273 3.17 37.05 17.05
N ASN A 274 2.94 35.81 16.61
CA ASN A 274 3.31 34.61 17.37
C ASN A 274 4.81 34.56 17.67
N ARG A 275 5.65 34.86 16.67
CA ARG A 275 7.10 34.91 16.86
C ARG A 275 7.52 35.92 17.91
N LEU A 276 6.87 37.09 17.97
CA LEU A 276 7.12 38.09 19.01
C LEU A 276 6.65 37.60 20.37
N PHE A 277 5.51 36.90 20.41
CA PHE A 277 4.94 36.38 21.65
C PHE A 277 5.76 35.24 22.27
N TYR A 278 6.16 34.27 21.45
CA TYR A 278 6.93 33.08 21.90
C TYR A 278 8.44 33.36 22.04
N GLY A 279 8.97 34.40 21.38
CA GLY A 279 10.38 34.78 21.48
C GLY A 279 11.32 33.63 21.08
N ALA A 280 12.16 33.20 22.03
CA ALA A 280 13.13 32.12 21.82
C ALA A 280 12.50 30.73 21.63
N ASP A 281 11.28 30.53 22.11
CA ASP A 281 10.54 29.27 21.99
C ASP A 281 9.82 29.14 20.64
N TYR A 282 9.91 30.18 19.77
CA TYR A 282 9.33 30.12 18.44
C TYR A 282 10.23 29.38 17.44
N HIS A 283 9.70 28.36 16.79
CA HIS A 283 10.41 27.58 15.79
C HIS A 283 10.15 28.13 14.38
N ASP A 284 11.07 28.96 13.85
CA ASP A 284 10.95 29.51 12.50
C ASP A 284 11.27 28.46 11.44
N THR A 285 10.29 27.64 11.10
CA THR A 285 10.42 26.56 10.12
C THR A 285 10.15 26.98 8.68
N GLY A 286 9.64 28.21 8.49
CA GLY A 286 9.33 28.79 7.19
C GLY A 286 8.10 28.18 6.49
N TYR A 287 7.34 27.31 7.12
CA TYR A 287 6.09 26.75 6.57
C TYR A 287 4.94 27.76 6.66
N VAL A 288 4.00 27.65 5.71
CA VAL A 288 2.79 28.48 5.67
C VAL A 288 1.77 28.03 6.73
N LEU A 289 1.64 26.72 6.96
CA LEU A 289 0.67 26.15 7.90
C LEU A 289 1.38 25.61 9.14
N THR A 290 1.33 26.38 10.23
CA THR A 290 2.03 26.05 11.50
C THR A 290 1.12 26.16 12.71
N TRP A 291 1.56 25.54 13.78
CA TRP A 291 1.09 25.83 15.13
C TRP A 291 1.54 27.25 15.57
N PRO A 292 0.95 27.81 16.64
CA PRO A 292 1.35 29.15 17.13
C PRO A 292 2.84 29.26 17.46
N GLU A 293 3.45 28.21 17.96
CA GLU A 293 4.88 28.10 18.29
C GLU A 293 5.78 27.91 17.03
N GLY A 294 5.21 27.84 15.82
CA GLY A 294 5.93 27.79 14.55
C GLY A 294 6.17 26.40 13.99
N GLU A 295 5.84 25.33 14.74
CA GLU A 295 5.94 23.95 14.24
C GLU A 295 4.90 23.67 13.14
N PRO A 296 5.30 23.02 12.03
CA PRO A 296 4.39 22.77 10.94
C PRO A 296 3.34 21.69 11.29
N TYR A 297 2.11 21.86 10.81
CA TYR A 297 1.03 20.89 11.05
C TYR A 297 1.41 19.51 10.49
N LEU A 298 1.06 18.48 11.24
CA LEU A 298 1.13 17.11 10.73
C LEU A 298 0.04 16.89 9.67
N PRO A 299 0.36 16.22 8.53
CA PRO A 299 -0.61 16.00 7.46
C PRO A 299 -1.93 15.36 7.91
N ASN A 300 -1.88 14.39 8.83
CA ASN A 300 -3.09 13.73 9.34
C ASN A 300 -3.96 14.67 10.19
N TYR A 301 -3.34 15.61 10.92
CA TYR A 301 -4.04 16.61 11.71
C TYR A 301 -5.02 17.42 10.86
N LEU A 302 -4.60 17.90 9.68
CA LEU A 302 -5.49 18.68 8.81
C LEU A 302 -6.77 17.93 8.42
N THR A 303 -6.66 16.62 8.14
CA THR A 303 -7.82 15.80 7.81
C THR A 303 -8.76 15.64 9.02
N GLU A 304 -8.18 15.41 10.18
CA GLU A 304 -8.94 15.20 11.42
C GLU A 304 -9.65 16.48 11.86
N VAL A 305 -8.92 17.60 11.93
CA VAL A 305 -9.49 18.87 12.38
C VAL A 305 -10.55 19.40 11.41
N PHE A 306 -10.35 19.24 10.09
CA PHE A 306 -11.35 19.58 9.09
C PHE A 306 -12.63 18.75 9.29
N SER A 307 -12.50 17.43 9.45
CA SER A 307 -13.66 16.56 9.70
C SER A 307 -14.42 16.90 10.99
N LYS A 308 -13.70 17.27 12.06
CA LYS A 308 -14.29 17.73 13.31
C LYS A 308 -15.00 19.08 13.12
N PHE A 309 -14.40 19.99 12.35
CA PHE A 309 -14.96 21.31 12.05
C PHE A 309 -16.28 21.22 11.29
N ILE A 310 -16.33 20.41 10.20
CA ILE A 310 -17.54 20.17 9.40
C ILE A 310 -18.69 19.68 10.30
N ARG A 311 -18.41 18.71 11.20
CA ARG A 311 -19.43 18.19 12.14
C ARG A 311 -19.89 19.23 13.15
N LYS A 312 -18.95 19.98 13.74
CA LYS A 312 -19.24 21.01 14.74
C LYS A 312 -20.16 22.11 14.19
N ASN A 313 -19.93 22.50 12.93
CA ASN A 313 -20.70 23.57 12.27
C ASN A 313 -21.93 23.03 11.50
N ARG A 314 -22.29 21.75 11.66
CA ARG A 314 -23.44 21.12 11.01
C ARG A 314 -23.45 21.31 9.48
N LEU A 315 -22.26 21.34 8.87
CA LEU A 315 -22.13 21.42 7.42
C LEU A 315 -22.31 20.04 6.80
N PRO A 316 -22.77 19.93 5.52
CA PRO A 316 -22.84 18.66 4.82
C PRO A 316 -21.51 17.93 4.84
N LYS A 317 -21.54 16.59 4.90
CA LYS A 317 -20.31 15.78 5.00
C LYS A 317 -19.43 15.99 3.78
N LEU A 318 -18.21 16.49 4.00
CA LEU A 318 -17.19 16.66 2.97
C LEU A 318 -15.85 16.24 3.53
N THR A 319 -14.98 15.68 2.68
CA THR A 319 -13.57 15.45 3.01
C THR A 319 -12.72 16.63 2.56
N LEU A 320 -11.56 16.86 3.19
CA LEU A 320 -10.63 17.89 2.74
C LEU A 320 -10.19 17.68 1.27
N HIS A 321 -10.13 16.42 0.82
CA HIS A 321 -9.88 16.10 -0.58
C HIS A 321 -11.07 16.44 -1.50
N GLY A 322 -12.30 16.32 -1.00
CA GLY A 322 -13.50 16.69 -1.75
C GLY A 322 -13.62 18.17 -2.08
N LEU A 323 -12.96 19.06 -1.32
CA LEU A 323 -12.90 20.50 -1.64
C LEU A 323 -12.20 20.83 -2.97
N ARG A 324 -11.44 19.88 -3.53
CA ARG A 324 -10.71 20.08 -4.80
C ARG A 324 -11.58 19.85 -6.04
N HIS A 325 -12.74 19.25 -5.88
CA HIS A 325 -13.68 18.89 -6.94
C HIS A 325 -14.86 19.87 -6.97
#